data_bc2bba01f432c90e1c99e021aa609f1a
#
_entry.id   bc2bba01f432c90e1c99e021aa609f1a
#
_cell.length_a   1.000
_cell.length_b   1.000
_cell.length_c   1.000
_cell.angle_alpha   90.00
_cell.angle_beta   90.00
_cell.angle_gamma   90.00
#
_symmetry.space_group_name_H-M   'P 1'
#
loop_
_entity.id
_entity.type
_entity.pdbx_description
1 polymer ?
#
loop_
_entity_poly.entity_id
_entity_poly.type
_entity_poly.pdbx_seq_one_letter_code
_entity_poly.pdbx_strand_id
1 'polypeptide(L)'
;IDEYIDFYTSKVNNKEKVMQNTYKLNELLHKHGISEKLRSQFVGTCLLALKNNVDYKTKTLTAAQIRTRIKEVLETLLTDSMEKAEKLALLNKNVLESQDVRTLKIEDFREILLSIEDTILPFINDKSTSGQDLLNLFFVTFNKYVGKSDKNQAFTPDHITDFMAKIVGVNKRSVILDPCCGSGSFLVRAMTQAL
;
A
#
# COMPACT_ATOMS: atom_id res chain seq x y z
N ILE A 1 -4.89 -33.81 3.70
CA ILE A 1 -5.03 -33.13 5.02
C ILE A 1 -3.75 -32.34 5.27
N ASP A 2 -2.57 -32.92 5.08
CA ASP A 2 -1.28 -32.28 5.34
C ASP A 2 -1.06 -31.06 4.42
N GLU A 3 -1.35 -31.16 3.13
CA GLU A 3 -1.30 -30.03 2.18
C GLU A 3 -2.23 -28.88 2.58
N TYR A 4 -3.41 -29.18 3.18
CA TYR A 4 -4.33 -28.16 3.65
C TYR A 4 -3.81 -27.48 4.92
N ILE A 5 -3.20 -28.24 5.83
CA ILE A 5 -2.61 -27.72 7.06
C ILE A 5 -1.42 -26.81 6.70
N ASP A 6 -0.54 -27.24 5.80
CA ASP A 6 0.61 -26.46 5.34
C ASP A 6 0.17 -25.16 4.66
N PHE A 7 -0.86 -25.23 3.82
CA PHE A 7 -1.41 -24.06 3.15
C PHE A 7 -2.03 -23.06 4.15
N TYR A 8 -2.79 -23.56 5.15
CA TYR A 8 -3.40 -22.71 6.16
C TYR A 8 -2.35 -22.09 7.09
N THR A 9 -1.39 -22.88 7.51
CA THR A 9 -0.29 -22.41 8.38
C THR A 9 0.56 -21.37 7.67
N SER A 10 0.87 -21.54 6.38
CA SER A 10 1.62 -20.57 5.59
C SER A 10 0.87 -19.25 5.46
N LYS A 11 -0.46 -19.27 5.27
CA LYS A 11 -1.29 -18.05 5.22
C LYS A 11 -1.25 -17.24 6.52
N VAL A 12 -1.38 -17.92 7.65
CA VAL A 12 -1.36 -17.26 8.97
C VAL A 12 0.02 -16.64 9.23
N ASN A 13 1.08 -17.40 8.97
CA ASN A 13 2.45 -16.92 9.14
C ASN A 13 2.77 -15.73 8.23
N ASN A 14 2.28 -15.71 7.00
CA ASN A 14 2.48 -14.61 6.08
C ASN A 14 1.78 -13.33 6.54
N LYS A 15 0.57 -13.43 7.11
CA LYS A 15 -0.15 -12.26 7.64
C LYS A 15 0.61 -11.61 8.80
N GLU A 16 1.06 -12.40 9.77
CA GLU A 16 1.84 -11.90 10.90
C GLU A 16 3.17 -11.29 10.45
N LYS A 17 3.85 -11.95 9.50
CA LYS A 17 5.09 -11.46 8.94
C LYS A 17 4.93 -10.12 8.22
N VAL A 18 3.87 -9.97 7.42
CA VAL A 18 3.54 -8.69 6.75
C VAL A 18 3.27 -7.60 7.79
N MET A 19 2.51 -7.92 8.85
CA MET A 19 2.26 -6.96 9.94
C MET A 19 3.57 -6.52 10.60
N GLN A 20 4.43 -7.46 10.98
CA GLN A 20 5.72 -7.15 11.60
C GLN A 20 6.60 -6.31 10.67
N ASN A 21 6.65 -6.64 9.39
CA ASN A 21 7.39 -5.88 8.39
C ASN A 21 6.83 -4.46 8.23
N THR A 22 5.50 -4.32 8.25
CA THR A 22 4.84 -3.01 8.17
C THR A 22 5.17 -2.14 9.40
N TYR A 23 5.23 -2.72 10.60
CA TYR A 23 5.68 -1.99 11.79
C TYR A 23 7.14 -1.54 11.67
N LYS A 24 8.04 -2.41 11.22
CA LYS A 24 9.45 -2.06 11.00
C LYS A 24 9.60 -0.95 9.95
N LEU A 25 8.83 -1.05 8.86
CA LEU A 25 8.80 -0.01 7.84
C LEU A 25 8.29 1.33 8.41
N ASN A 26 7.27 1.31 9.27
CA ASN A 26 6.77 2.52 9.92
C ASN A 26 7.85 3.20 10.77
N GLU A 27 8.61 2.44 11.56
CA GLU A 27 9.73 2.97 12.34
C GLU A 27 10.84 3.53 11.44
N LEU A 28 11.13 2.86 10.33
CA LEU A 28 12.11 3.35 9.35
C LEU A 28 11.67 4.69 8.73
N LEU A 29 10.40 4.79 8.33
CA LEU A 29 9.83 6.04 7.80
C LEU A 29 9.86 7.17 8.81
N HIS A 30 9.58 6.85 10.09
CA HIS A 30 9.69 7.81 11.19
C HIS A 30 11.12 8.32 11.37
N LYS A 31 12.09 7.40 11.40
CA LYS A 31 13.53 7.70 11.51
C LYS A 31 13.99 8.66 10.41
N HIS A 32 13.48 8.51 9.20
CA HIS A 32 13.82 9.34 8.04
C HIS A 32 12.91 10.56 7.85
N GLY A 33 12.08 10.90 8.84
CA GLY A 33 11.31 12.15 8.87
C GLY A 33 10.07 12.17 7.96
N ILE A 34 9.60 11.01 7.49
CA ILE A 34 8.33 10.94 6.76
C ILE A 34 7.17 11.09 7.72
N SER A 35 6.38 12.15 7.54
CA SER A 35 5.22 12.45 8.38
C SER A 35 4.14 11.36 8.28
N GLU A 36 3.47 11.06 9.38
CA GLU A 36 2.48 9.98 9.48
C GLU A 36 1.39 10.05 8.40
N LYS A 37 0.86 11.26 8.15
CA LYS A 37 -0.17 11.48 7.11
C LYS A 37 0.30 11.13 5.69
N LEU A 38 1.61 11.14 5.44
CA LEU A 38 2.19 10.87 4.12
C LEU A 38 2.56 9.39 3.93
N ARG A 39 2.84 8.65 5.02
CA ARG A 39 3.42 7.29 4.95
C ARG A 39 2.65 6.34 4.07
N SER A 40 1.32 6.27 4.24
CA SER A 40 0.48 5.35 3.45
C SER A 40 0.55 5.65 1.96
N GLN A 41 0.44 6.92 1.59
CA GLN A 41 0.50 7.35 0.19
C GLN A 41 1.91 7.17 -0.39
N PHE A 42 2.94 7.49 0.39
CA PHE A 42 4.32 7.34 -0.03
C PHE A 42 4.70 5.86 -0.26
N VAL A 43 4.37 4.98 0.69
CA VAL A 43 4.61 3.54 0.55
C VAL A 43 3.81 2.96 -0.63
N GLY A 44 2.53 3.34 -0.80
CA GLY A 44 1.72 2.91 -1.94
C GLY A 44 2.31 3.37 -3.28
N THR A 45 2.80 4.62 -3.34
CA THR A 45 3.48 5.17 -4.53
C THR A 45 4.76 4.39 -4.86
N CYS A 46 5.60 4.13 -3.85
CA CYS A 46 6.82 3.34 -4.01
C CYS A 46 6.53 1.90 -4.43
N LEU A 47 5.50 1.26 -3.87
CA LEU A 47 5.09 -0.10 -4.23
C LEU A 47 4.66 -0.20 -5.69
N LEU A 48 3.87 0.76 -6.19
CA LEU A 48 3.48 0.81 -7.60
C LEU A 48 4.71 0.92 -8.51
N ALA A 49 5.65 1.79 -8.16
CA ALA A 49 6.87 1.97 -8.92
C ALA A 49 7.78 0.72 -8.89
N LEU A 50 7.98 0.11 -7.72
CA LEU A 50 8.79 -1.10 -7.54
C LEU A 50 8.17 -2.31 -8.26
N LYS A 51 6.85 -2.47 -8.21
CA LYS A 51 6.14 -3.52 -8.97
C LYS A 51 6.36 -3.41 -10.46
N ASN A 52 6.63 -2.21 -10.96
CA ASN A 52 6.91 -1.92 -12.36
C ASN A 52 8.40 -1.67 -12.64
N ASN A 53 9.28 -2.27 -11.83
CA ASN A 53 10.71 -2.35 -12.03
C ASN A 53 11.42 -0.98 -12.13
N VAL A 54 11.01 0.00 -11.31
CA VAL A 54 11.74 1.28 -11.23
C VAL A 54 13.20 1.05 -10.85
N ASP A 55 14.13 1.64 -11.61
CA ASP A 55 15.55 1.59 -11.25
C ASP A 55 15.87 2.65 -10.20
N TYR A 56 16.18 2.21 -9.00
CA TYR A 56 16.69 3.01 -7.89
C TYR A 56 18.07 2.52 -7.40
N LYS A 57 18.56 1.38 -7.94
CA LYS A 57 19.79 0.70 -7.49
C LYS A 57 21.04 1.24 -8.15
N THR A 58 20.93 1.87 -9.31
CA THR A 58 22.09 2.47 -10.01
C THR A 58 22.80 3.49 -9.11
N LYS A 59 24.08 3.24 -8.82
CA LYS A 59 24.87 3.98 -7.82
C LYS A 59 25.01 5.48 -8.11
N THR A 60 25.00 5.88 -9.38
CA THR A 60 25.17 7.25 -9.83
C THR A 60 23.93 8.12 -9.68
N LEU A 61 22.76 7.53 -9.36
CA LEU A 61 21.51 8.25 -9.22
C LEU A 61 21.51 9.13 -7.96
N THR A 62 20.97 10.32 -8.11
CA THR A 62 20.60 11.21 -7.01
C THR A 62 19.18 10.91 -6.52
N ALA A 63 18.84 11.39 -5.32
CA ALA A 63 17.47 11.27 -4.79
C ALA A 63 16.43 11.93 -5.73
N ALA A 64 16.77 13.06 -6.34
CA ALA A 64 15.92 13.75 -7.32
C ALA A 64 15.66 12.88 -8.56
N GLN A 65 16.69 12.22 -9.07
CA GLN A 65 16.56 11.32 -10.23
C GLN A 65 15.72 10.08 -9.90
N ILE A 66 15.83 9.52 -8.69
CA ILE A 66 14.96 8.42 -8.26
C ILE A 66 13.49 8.88 -8.23
N ARG A 67 13.18 10.07 -7.69
CA ARG A 67 11.82 10.63 -7.74
C ARG A 67 11.31 10.78 -9.16
N THR A 68 12.15 11.31 -10.07
CA THR A 68 11.79 11.44 -11.48
C THR A 68 11.47 10.09 -12.10
N ARG A 69 12.26 9.06 -11.86
CA ARG A 69 12.00 7.70 -12.38
C ARG A 69 10.71 7.10 -11.80
N ILE A 70 10.44 7.30 -10.51
CA ILE A 70 9.15 6.89 -9.92
C ILE A 70 8.00 7.60 -10.65
N LYS A 71 8.11 8.91 -10.87
CA LYS A 71 7.11 9.69 -11.59
C LYS A 71 6.89 9.16 -13.01
N GLU A 72 7.95 8.90 -13.79
CA GLU A 72 7.88 8.34 -15.15
C GLU A 72 7.15 6.99 -15.19
N VAL A 73 7.42 6.10 -14.23
CA VAL A 73 6.70 4.83 -14.09
C VAL A 73 5.22 5.08 -13.81
N LEU A 74 4.88 5.99 -12.91
CA LEU A 74 3.49 6.32 -12.60
C LEU A 74 2.78 6.96 -13.81
N GLU A 75 3.46 7.80 -14.59
CA GLU A 75 2.94 8.37 -15.83
C GLU A 75 2.54 7.28 -16.82
N THR A 76 3.39 6.28 -16.99
CA THR A 76 3.08 5.12 -17.87
C THR A 76 1.84 4.35 -17.40
N LEU A 77 1.60 4.28 -16.08
CA LEU A 77 0.50 3.50 -15.49
C LEU A 77 -0.82 4.27 -15.40
N LEU A 78 -0.77 5.60 -15.33
CA LEU A 78 -1.88 6.44 -14.93
C LEU A 78 -2.23 7.54 -15.96
N THR A 79 -2.09 7.27 -17.25
CA THR A 79 -2.39 8.25 -18.31
C THR A 79 -3.50 7.83 -19.28
N ASP A 80 -4.06 6.65 -19.11
CA ASP A 80 -5.06 6.09 -20.05
C ASP A 80 -6.50 6.58 -19.78
N SER A 81 -6.74 7.35 -18.71
CA SER A 81 -8.02 8.01 -18.45
C SER A 81 -7.82 9.34 -17.70
N MET A 82 -8.82 10.20 -17.75
CA MET A 82 -8.80 11.53 -17.11
C MET A 82 -8.66 11.39 -15.57
N GLU A 83 -9.39 10.45 -14.97
CA GLU A 83 -9.34 10.19 -13.52
C GLU A 83 -7.97 9.69 -13.08
N LYS A 84 -7.30 8.90 -13.91
CA LYS A 84 -5.94 8.43 -13.63
C LYS A 84 -4.91 9.56 -13.77
N ALA A 85 -5.08 10.45 -14.73
CA ALA A 85 -4.24 11.63 -14.87
C ALA A 85 -4.38 12.59 -13.68
N GLU A 86 -5.58 12.81 -13.16
CA GLU A 86 -5.82 13.59 -11.93
C GLU A 86 -5.15 12.92 -10.72
N LYS A 87 -5.26 11.59 -10.59
CA LYS A 87 -4.60 10.83 -9.54
C LYS A 87 -3.08 10.94 -9.61
N LEU A 88 -2.51 10.88 -10.80
CA LEU A 88 -1.07 11.09 -11.02
C LEU A 88 -0.65 12.48 -10.56
N ALA A 89 -1.40 13.53 -10.93
CA ALA A 89 -1.12 14.90 -10.51
C ALA A 89 -1.13 15.04 -8.98
N LEU A 90 -2.11 14.42 -8.31
CA LEU A 90 -2.19 14.39 -6.84
C LEU A 90 -1.02 13.65 -6.19
N LEU A 91 -0.65 12.46 -6.69
CA LEU A 91 0.48 11.70 -6.17
C LEU A 91 1.80 12.44 -6.37
N ASN A 92 1.99 13.07 -7.52
CA ASN A 92 3.17 13.87 -7.78
C ASN A 92 3.25 15.06 -6.81
N LYS A 93 2.21 15.89 -6.74
CA LYS A 93 2.18 17.09 -5.90
C LYS A 93 2.25 16.78 -4.41
N ASN A 94 1.44 15.85 -3.94
CA ASN A 94 1.26 15.61 -2.50
C ASN A 94 2.27 14.61 -1.93
N VAL A 95 2.87 13.76 -2.75
CA VAL A 95 3.80 12.72 -2.30
C VAL A 95 5.21 13.01 -2.78
N LEU A 96 5.47 12.92 -4.08
CA LEU A 96 6.85 13.00 -4.60
C LEU A 96 7.46 14.40 -4.43
N GLU A 97 6.66 15.46 -4.53
CA GLU A 97 7.09 16.85 -4.33
C GLU A 97 6.85 17.34 -2.90
N SER A 98 6.40 16.49 -1.98
CA SER A 98 6.30 16.85 -0.56
C SER A 98 7.67 17.20 0.02
N GLN A 99 7.70 18.08 1.01
CA GLN A 99 8.95 18.48 1.65
C GLN A 99 9.68 17.28 2.24
N ASP A 100 8.95 16.37 2.90
CA ASP A 100 9.51 15.16 3.52
C ASP A 100 10.29 14.31 2.51
N VAL A 101 9.72 14.07 1.32
CA VAL A 101 10.36 13.24 0.28
C VAL A 101 11.44 13.99 -0.47
N ARG A 102 11.30 15.31 -0.67
CA ARG A 102 12.33 16.14 -1.33
C ARG A 102 13.60 16.28 -0.52
N THR A 103 13.49 16.25 0.80
CA THR A 103 14.64 16.39 1.71
C THR A 103 15.33 15.07 2.05
N LEU A 104 14.79 13.93 1.61
CA LEU A 104 15.45 12.65 1.80
C LEU A 104 16.83 12.63 1.17
N LYS A 105 17.81 12.16 1.94
CA LYS A 105 19.13 11.81 1.42
C LYS A 105 19.02 10.58 0.52
N ILE A 106 19.96 10.43 -0.39
CA ILE A 106 19.94 9.33 -1.34
C ILE A 106 20.03 7.96 -0.64
N GLU A 107 20.82 7.87 0.42
CA GLU A 107 21.01 6.66 1.21
C GLU A 107 19.71 6.26 1.91
N ASP A 108 19.04 7.23 2.54
CA ASP A 108 17.78 7.05 3.27
C ASP A 108 16.66 6.62 2.30
N PHE A 109 16.61 7.25 1.13
CA PHE A 109 15.61 6.90 0.11
C PHE A 109 15.81 5.47 -0.41
N ARG A 110 17.07 5.08 -0.65
CA ARG A 110 17.39 3.70 -1.04
C ARG A 110 17.08 2.70 0.06
N GLU A 111 17.39 3.00 1.32
CA GLU A 111 17.08 2.15 2.47
C GLU A 111 15.57 1.88 2.54
N ILE A 112 14.74 2.92 2.36
CA ILE A 112 13.28 2.79 2.35
C ILE A 112 12.80 1.94 1.16
N LEU A 113 13.26 2.22 -0.05
CA LEU A 113 12.85 1.46 -1.25
C LEU A 113 13.26 -0.01 -1.16
N LEU A 114 14.47 -0.28 -0.70
CA LEU A 114 14.97 -1.64 -0.48
C LEU A 114 14.14 -2.37 0.58
N SER A 115 13.82 -1.70 1.70
CA SER A 115 12.96 -2.26 2.73
C SER A 115 11.58 -2.64 2.18
N ILE A 116 10.97 -1.78 1.36
CA ILE A 116 9.67 -2.06 0.72
C ILE A 116 9.79 -3.23 -0.26
N GLU A 117 10.83 -3.24 -1.10
CA GLU A 117 11.05 -4.29 -2.09
C GLU A 117 11.24 -5.67 -1.43
N ASP A 118 12.05 -5.75 -0.37
CA ASP A 118 12.40 -7.01 0.26
C ASP A 118 11.34 -7.54 1.24
N THR A 119 10.61 -6.62 1.89
CA THR A 119 9.78 -7.01 3.04
C THR A 119 8.27 -6.89 2.81
N ILE A 120 7.84 -6.13 1.80
CA ILE A 120 6.43 -5.89 1.51
C ILE A 120 6.04 -6.42 0.12
N LEU A 121 6.81 -6.07 -0.92
CA LEU A 121 6.50 -6.40 -2.31
C LEU A 121 6.29 -7.91 -2.56
N PRO A 122 7.06 -8.85 -1.95
CA PRO A 122 6.87 -10.28 -2.16
C PRO A 122 5.47 -10.76 -1.76
N PHE A 123 4.85 -10.12 -0.75
CA PHE A 123 3.55 -10.51 -0.24
C PHE A 123 2.37 -9.96 -1.07
N ILE A 124 2.59 -8.95 -1.90
CA ILE A 124 1.53 -8.39 -2.78
C ILE A 124 1.18 -9.36 -3.91
N ASN A 125 2.17 -10.10 -4.40
CA ASN A 125 1.99 -11.04 -5.50
C ASN A 125 1.74 -12.48 -5.02
N ASP A 126 1.79 -12.72 -3.71
CA ASP A 126 1.58 -14.04 -3.15
C ASP A 126 0.08 -14.38 -3.12
N LYS A 127 -0.29 -15.48 -3.80
CA LYS A 127 -1.66 -16.00 -3.80
C LYS A 127 -2.14 -16.38 -2.38
N SER A 128 -1.23 -16.68 -1.46
CA SER A 128 -1.55 -16.98 -0.06
C SER A 128 -2.06 -15.75 0.70
N THR A 129 -1.69 -14.55 0.26
CA THR A 129 -2.18 -13.28 0.80
C THR A 129 -3.41 -12.77 0.05
N SER A 130 -4.00 -13.58 -0.84
CA SER A 130 -5.15 -13.19 -1.65
C SER A 130 -6.27 -12.58 -0.80
N GLY A 131 -6.62 -11.35 -1.11
CA GLY A 131 -7.66 -10.60 -0.43
C GLY A 131 -7.25 -9.93 0.87
N GLN A 132 -5.97 -9.86 1.20
CA GLN A 132 -5.53 -8.93 2.22
C GLN A 132 -5.51 -7.51 1.67
N ASP A 133 -6.26 -6.64 2.32
CA ASP A 133 -6.20 -5.21 2.06
C ASP A 133 -4.91 -4.65 2.68
N LEU A 134 -3.80 -4.76 1.94
CA LEU A 134 -2.51 -4.22 2.39
C LEU A 134 -2.54 -2.70 2.54
N LEU A 135 -3.34 -2.00 1.74
CA LEU A 135 -3.49 -0.56 1.86
C LEU A 135 -4.19 -0.20 3.17
N ASN A 136 -5.22 -0.95 3.55
CA ASN A 136 -5.87 -0.80 4.84
C ASN A 136 -4.92 -1.14 6.00
N LEU A 137 -4.14 -2.21 5.87
CA LEU A 137 -3.12 -2.57 6.84
C LEU A 137 -2.08 -1.43 7.03
N PHE A 138 -1.60 -0.85 5.94
CA PHE A 138 -0.69 0.29 5.99
C PHE A 138 -1.36 1.49 6.64
N PHE A 139 -2.58 1.79 6.24
CA PHE A 139 -3.32 2.92 6.79
C PHE A 139 -3.52 2.76 8.30
N VAL A 140 -4.00 1.62 8.76
CA VAL A 140 -4.18 1.34 10.19
C VAL A 140 -2.85 1.38 10.95
N THR A 141 -1.80 0.79 10.39
CA THR A 141 -0.49 0.73 11.06
C THR A 141 0.19 2.09 11.11
N PHE A 142 0.18 2.84 10.01
CA PHE A 142 0.87 4.11 9.92
C PHE A 142 0.12 5.25 10.62
N ASN A 143 -1.20 5.16 10.72
CA ASN A 143 -2.02 6.16 11.40
C ASN A 143 -2.28 5.85 12.89
N LYS A 144 -1.77 4.73 13.41
CA LYS A 144 -1.96 4.35 14.81
C LYS A 144 -1.47 5.44 15.80
N TYR A 145 -0.51 6.24 15.38
CA TYR A 145 0.12 7.30 16.17
C TYR A 145 -0.29 8.71 15.73
N VAL A 146 -1.11 8.85 14.69
CA VAL A 146 -1.65 10.17 14.31
C VAL A 146 -2.49 10.69 15.48
N GLY A 147 -2.04 11.82 15.99
CA GLY A 147 -2.51 12.38 17.25
C GLY A 147 -4.01 12.59 17.33
N LYS A 148 -4.46 12.91 18.52
CA LYS A 148 -5.85 13.01 19.02
C LYS A 148 -6.90 13.74 18.13
N SER A 149 -6.51 14.37 17.02
CA SER A 149 -7.41 15.13 16.15
C SER A 149 -8.27 14.25 15.21
N ASP A 150 -7.82 13.03 14.86
CA ASP A 150 -8.53 12.15 13.92
C ASP A 150 -9.08 10.87 14.58
N LYS A 151 -9.36 10.90 15.88
CA LYS A 151 -9.89 9.75 16.64
C LYS A 151 -11.26 9.25 16.17
N ASN A 152 -11.93 9.97 15.28
CA ASN A 152 -13.28 9.65 14.81
C ASN A 152 -13.30 8.79 13.53
N GLN A 153 -12.15 8.45 12.96
CA GLN A 153 -12.09 7.58 11.80
C GLN A 153 -12.04 6.12 12.25
N ALA A 154 -13.21 5.50 12.34
CA ALA A 154 -13.34 4.09 12.65
C ALA A 154 -13.15 3.25 11.38
N PHE A 155 -12.25 2.26 11.47
CA PHE A 155 -12.07 1.27 10.41
C PHE A 155 -12.98 0.08 10.67
N THR A 156 -13.68 -0.35 9.63
CA THR A 156 -14.47 -1.57 9.72
C THR A 156 -13.54 -2.79 9.75
N PRO A 157 -13.61 -3.64 10.78
CA PRO A 157 -12.78 -4.83 10.87
C PRO A 157 -12.99 -5.79 9.69
N ASP A 158 -11.93 -6.46 9.24
CA ASP A 158 -11.94 -7.36 8.08
C ASP A 158 -13.00 -8.45 8.15
N HIS A 159 -13.26 -9.02 9.35
CA HIS A 159 -14.26 -10.06 9.51
C HIS A 159 -15.69 -9.54 9.28
N ILE A 160 -15.95 -8.26 9.52
CA ILE A 160 -17.25 -7.63 9.25
C ILE A 160 -17.43 -7.41 7.75
N THR A 161 -16.40 -6.89 7.07
CA THR A 161 -16.46 -6.67 5.61
C THR A 161 -16.58 -7.99 4.86
N ASP A 162 -15.88 -9.03 5.31
CA ASP A 162 -15.98 -10.40 4.77
C ASP A 162 -17.38 -11.00 4.96
N PHE A 163 -17.93 -10.88 6.16
CA PHE A 163 -19.27 -11.34 6.49
C PHE A 163 -20.33 -10.65 5.62
N MET A 164 -20.25 -9.32 5.48
CA MET A 164 -21.19 -8.56 4.68
C MET A 164 -21.12 -8.92 3.20
N ALA A 165 -19.92 -9.04 2.63
CA ALA A 165 -19.73 -9.45 1.24
C ALA A 165 -20.33 -10.85 0.97
N LYS A 166 -20.18 -11.78 1.91
CA LYS A 166 -20.73 -13.13 1.82
C LYS A 166 -22.26 -13.15 1.92
N ILE A 167 -22.87 -12.40 2.86
CA ILE A 167 -24.33 -12.32 3.01
C ILE A 167 -24.98 -11.75 1.75
N VAL A 168 -24.40 -10.70 1.18
CA VAL A 168 -24.94 -10.08 -0.03
C VAL A 168 -24.74 -10.97 -1.27
N GLY A 169 -23.88 -11.99 -1.17
CA GLY A 169 -23.67 -12.94 -2.26
C GLY A 169 -22.94 -12.32 -3.45
N VAL A 170 -21.94 -11.47 -3.18
CA VAL A 170 -21.14 -10.82 -4.22
C VAL A 170 -20.50 -11.86 -5.14
N ASN A 171 -20.59 -11.65 -6.43
CA ASN A 171 -20.04 -12.52 -7.48
C ASN A 171 -19.53 -11.69 -8.67
N LYS A 172 -18.93 -12.36 -9.68
CA LYS A 172 -18.32 -11.72 -10.86
C LYS A 172 -19.24 -10.82 -11.68
N ARG A 173 -20.57 -10.93 -11.52
CA ARG A 173 -21.57 -10.12 -12.23
C ARG A 173 -22.10 -8.97 -11.38
N SER A 174 -21.69 -8.88 -10.11
CA SER A 174 -22.16 -7.84 -9.21
C SER A 174 -21.61 -6.48 -9.59
N VAL A 175 -22.48 -5.48 -9.62
CA VAL A 175 -22.11 -4.08 -9.68
C VAL A 175 -22.26 -3.49 -8.28
N ILE A 176 -21.19 -2.90 -7.75
CA ILE A 176 -21.14 -2.47 -6.36
C ILE A 176 -20.89 -0.98 -6.31
N LEU A 177 -21.71 -0.27 -5.55
CA LEU A 177 -21.56 1.14 -5.23
C LEU A 177 -21.37 1.29 -3.72
N ASP A 178 -20.28 1.90 -3.32
CA ASP A 178 -20.04 2.30 -1.93
C ASP A 178 -19.82 3.83 -1.88
N PRO A 179 -20.88 4.61 -1.57
CA PRO A 179 -20.81 6.07 -1.56
C PRO A 179 -19.98 6.63 -0.38
N CYS A 180 -19.65 5.78 0.59
CA CYS A 180 -18.87 6.13 1.78
C CYS A 180 -17.63 5.26 1.94
N CYS A 181 -16.97 4.91 0.84
CA CYS A 181 -15.98 3.83 0.76
C CYS A 181 -14.79 3.99 1.71
N GLY A 182 -14.47 5.17 2.19
CA GLY A 182 -13.29 5.40 3.02
C GLY A 182 -12.02 4.90 2.35
N SER A 183 -11.33 3.93 2.98
CA SER A 183 -10.16 3.25 2.40
C SER A 183 -10.49 2.22 1.31
N GLY A 184 -11.77 1.98 1.05
CA GLY A 184 -12.24 0.99 0.08
C GLY A 184 -12.31 -0.45 0.61
N SER A 185 -12.26 -0.66 1.91
CA SER A 185 -12.20 -2.00 2.52
C SER A 185 -13.35 -2.93 2.08
N PHE A 186 -14.57 -2.41 1.96
CA PHE A 186 -15.71 -3.17 1.44
C PHE A 186 -15.55 -3.52 -0.04
N LEU A 187 -15.08 -2.57 -0.85
CA LEU A 187 -14.85 -2.77 -2.29
C LEU A 187 -13.75 -3.81 -2.53
N VAL A 188 -12.63 -3.71 -1.80
CA VAL A 188 -11.52 -4.69 -1.88
C VAL A 188 -12.03 -6.08 -1.49
N ARG A 189 -12.81 -6.18 -0.41
CA ARG A 189 -13.38 -7.47 0.03
C ARG A 189 -14.36 -8.04 -0.99
N ALA A 190 -15.20 -7.19 -1.56
CA ALA A 190 -16.15 -7.60 -2.60
C ALA A 190 -15.42 -8.09 -3.86
N MET A 191 -14.37 -7.39 -4.31
CA MET A 191 -13.53 -7.84 -5.43
C MET A 191 -12.89 -9.20 -5.13
N THR A 192 -12.35 -9.39 -3.93
CA THR A 192 -11.73 -10.65 -3.53
C THR A 192 -12.74 -11.81 -3.49
N GLN A 193 -13.97 -11.55 -3.05
CA GLN A 193 -15.05 -12.53 -3.03
C GLN A 193 -15.50 -12.93 -4.44
N ALA A 194 -15.41 -12.01 -5.40
CA ALA A 194 -15.85 -12.19 -6.78
C ALA A 194 -14.85 -12.96 -7.67
N LEU A 195 -13.57 -13.07 -7.25
CA LEU A 195 -12.51 -13.77 -7.99
C LEU A 195 -12.57 -15.27 -7.80
#